data_7498693889ffa854cc10fd691cf0118d
#
_entry.id   7498693889ffa854cc10fd691cf0118d
#
_cell.length_a   1.000
_cell.length_b   1.000
_cell.length_c   1.000
_cell.angle_alpha   90.00
_cell.angle_beta   90.00
_cell.angle_gamma   90.00
#
_symmetry.space_group_name_H-M   'P 1'
#
loop_
_entity.id
_entity.type
_entity.pdbx_description
1 polymer ?
#
loop_
_entity_poly.entity_id
_entity_poly.type
_entity_poly.pdbx_seq_one_letter_code
_entity_poly.pdbx_strand_id
1 'polypeptide(L)'
;MLNRLRPKIKKFIDPLAKKIKINPNILTIMGLLVALASAYMFSQGSLLWGGILIVLSGFLDMIDGAVARSNNSTTSFGGFLDSTADRFSDAFLIIGIIYGGFVSWIFGILALHASLSVSYVRARSEVEGIACEVGIAERAERMSILIAGAFLGVLFGPNLMYAAIILIIILGYFTVIQR
;
A
#
# COMPACT_ATOMS: atom_id res chain seq x y z
N MET A 1 -4.56 12.31 -5.80
CA MET A 1 -3.64 13.44 -5.50
C MET A 1 -2.19 13.11 -5.85
N LEU A 2 -1.68 11.96 -5.44
CA LEU A 2 -0.33 11.48 -5.77
C LEU A 2 -0.11 11.17 -7.27
N ASN A 3 -1.15 10.98 -8.05
CA ASN A 3 -1.05 10.79 -9.51
C ASN A 3 -0.30 11.93 -10.23
N ARG A 4 -0.32 13.16 -9.69
CA ARG A 4 0.46 14.29 -10.23
C ARG A 4 1.96 14.18 -9.96
N LEU A 5 2.38 13.40 -8.96
CA LEU A 5 3.78 13.18 -8.63
C LEU A 5 4.38 11.98 -9.39
N ARG A 6 3.54 11.08 -9.93
CA ARG A 6 3.98 9.91 -10.71
C ARG A 6 5.02 10.24 -11.79
N PRO A 7 4.87 11.27 -12.64
CA PRO A 7 5.87 11.56 -13.69
C PRO A 7 7.22 12.00 -13.11
N LYS A 8 7.23 12.70 -11.97
CA LYS A 8 8.49 13.09 -11.29
C LYS A 8 9.20 11.90 -10.67
N ILE A 9 8.44 11.05 -9.98
CA ILE A 9 8.94 9.83 -9.36
C ILE A 9 9.49 8.88 -10.44
N LYS A 10 8.76 8.73 -11.55
CA LYS A 10 9.15 7.90 -12.68
C LYS A 10 10.50 8.34 -13.27
N LYS A 11 10.74 9.63 -13.39
CA LYS A 11 12.02 10.18 -13.89
C LYS A 11 13.23 9.78 -13.00
N PHE A 12 13.00 9.57 -11.71
CA PHE A 12 14.03 9.13 -10.75
C PHE A 12 14.21 7.61 -10.73
N ILE A 13 13.12 6.86 -10.85
CA ILE A 13 13.13 5.39 -10.72
C ILE A 13 13.55 4.72 -12.04
N ASP A 14 13.16 5.25 -13.19
CA ASP A 14 13.44 4.63 -14.49
C ASP A 14 14.95 4.40 -14.76
N PRO A 15 15.88 5.33 -14.43
CA PRO A 15 17.31 5.08 -14.60
C PRO A 15 17.84 3.96 -13.69
N LEU A 16 17.28 3.83 -12.48
CA LEU A 16 17.63 2.77 -11.54
C LEU A 16 17.08 1.42 -12.02
N ALA A 17 15.83 1.40 -12.45
CA ALA A 17 15.15 0.21 -12.94
C ALA A 17 15.85 -0.42 -14.16
N LYS A 18 16.38 0.40 -15.08
CA LYS A 18 17.15 -0.08 -16.25
C LYS A 18 18.42 -0.85 -15.89
N LYS A 19 19.01 -0.59 -14.73
CA LYS A 19 20.21 -1.29 -14.24
C LYS A 19 19.90 -2.60 -13.55
N ILE A 20 18.65 -2.79 -13.12
CA ILE A 20 18.20 -3.96 -12.39
C ILE A 20 17.79 -5.05 -13.38
N LYS A 21 18.52 -6.18 -13.38
CA LYS A 21 18.24 -7.35 -14.23
C LYS A 21 17.50 -8.48 -13.47
N ILE A 22 16.91 -8.15 -12.33
CA ILE A 22 16.17 -9.11 -11.49
C ILE A 22 14.75 -9.25 -12.07
N ASN A 23 14.19 -10.46 -11.99
CA ASN A 23 12.79 -10.70 -12.37
C ASN A 23 11.85 -9.84 -11.51
N PRO A 24 10.94 -9.03 -12.12
CA PRO A 24 10.00 -8.18 -11.40
C PRO A 24 9.18 -8.93 -10.34
N ASN A 25 8.76 -10.17 -10.63
CA ASN A 25 7.99 -10.98 -9.70
C ASN A 25 8.74 -11.28 -8.39
N ILE A 26 10.08 -11.38 -8.44
CA ILE A 26 10.90 -11.55 -7.23
C ILE A 26 10.85 -10.27 -6.39
N LEU A 27 10.90 -9.09 -7.01
CA LEU A 27 10.80 -7.82 -6.31
C LEU A 27 9.43 -7.65 -5.65
N THR A 28 8.35 -8.05 -6.33
CA THR A 28 7.00 -8.07 -5.76
C THR A 28 6.92 -8.96 -4.51
N ILE A 29 7.47 -10.19 -4.58
CA ILE A 29 7.52 -11.11 -3.44
C ILE A 29 8.38 -10.53 -2.30
N MET A 30 9.52 -9.92 -2.61
CA MET A 30 10.35 -9.24 -1.60
C MET A 30 9.59 -8.09 -0.94
N GLY A 31 8.86 -7.29 -1.71
CA GLY A 31 8.00 -6.23 -1.20
C GLY A 31 6.95 -6.75 -0.21
N LEU A 32 6.30 -7.88 -0.55
CA LEU A 32 5.34 -8.55 0.33
C LEU A 32 6.01 -9.06 1.63
N LEU A 33 7.19 -9.66 1.54
CA LEU A 33 7.92 -10.14 2.73
C LEU A 33 8.33 -8.98 3.64
N VAL A 34 8.74 -7.86 3.07
CA VAL A 34 9.05 -6.63 3.83
C VAL A 34 7.78 -6.05 4.47
N ALA A 35 6.63 -6.08 3.79
CA ALA A 35 5.35 -5.69 4.39
C ALA A 35 4.97 -6.59 5.56
N LEU A 36 5.20 -7.90 5.45
CA LEU A 36 4.99 -8.84 6.55
C LEU A 36 5.92 -8.54 7.75
N ALA A 37 7.19 -8.25 7.48
CA ALA A 37 8.13 -7.82 8.52
C ALA A 37 7.70 -6.50 9.17
N SER A 38 7.16 -5.55 8.40
CA SER A 38 6.58 -4.32 8.93
C SER A 38 5.39 -4.60 9.85
N ALA A 39 4.48 -5.48 9.44
CA ALA A 39 3.34 -5.90 10.24
C ALA A 39 3.79 -6.55 11.57
N TYR A 40 4.84 -7.37 11.52
CA TYR A 40 5.45 -7.94 12.72
C TYR A 40 6.01 -6.85 13.64
N MET A 41 6.71 -5.84 13.12
CA MET A 41 7.22 -4.72 13.93
C MET A 41 6.07 -3.93 14.57
N PHE A 42 4.99 -3.66 13.85
CA PHE A 42 3.80 -3.05 14.44
C PHE A 42 3.20 -3.90 15.53
N SER A 43 3.09 -5.21 15.34
CA SER A 43 2.55 -6.12 16.36
C SER A 43 3.38 -6.15 17.65
N GLN A 44 4.67 -5.85 17.57
CA GLN A 44 5.57 -5.66 18.72
C GLN A 44 5.51 -4.25 19.31
N GLY A 45 4.59 -3.40 18.88
CA GLY A 45 4.45 -2.02 19.36
C GLY A 45 5.46 -1.02 18.78
N SER A 46 6.24 -1.40 17.77
CA SER A 46 7.28 -0.54 17.20
C SER A 46 6.77 0.24 15.98
N LEU A 47 6.31 1.49 16.19
CA LEU A 47 5.89 2.39 15.12
C LEU A 47 7.04 2.78 14.20
N LEU A 48 8.25 3.01 14.75
CA LEU A 48 9.40 3.46 13.96
C LEU A 48 9.82 2.40 12.93
N TRP A 49 10.10 1.17 13.39
CA TRP A 49 10.54 0.11 12.50
C TRP A 49 9.42 -0.35 11.54
N GLY A 50 8.18 -0.40 12.02
CA GLY A 50 7.02 -0.63 11.17
C GLY A 50 6.93 0.42 10.05
N GLY A 51 7.05 1.70 10.39
CA GLY A 51 7.02 2.81 9.42
C GLY A 51 8.17 2.75 8.40
N ILE A 52 9.40 2.47 8.85
CA ILE A 52 10.56 2.32 7.94
C ILE A 52 10.33 1.18 6.95
N LEU A 53 9.82 0.03 7.42
CA LEU A 53 9.58 -1.13 6.58
C LEU A 53 8.41 -0.95 5.61
N ILE A 54 7.35 -0.18 5.97
CA ILE A 54 6.32 0.21 4.99
C ILE A 54 6.94 1.03 3.84
N VAL A 55 7.79 2.01 4.15
CA VAL A 55 8.45 2.82 3.13
C VAL A 55 9.28 1.93 2.21
N LEU A 56 10.04 0.99 2.77
CA LEU A 56 10.86 0.06 2.00
C LEU A 56 10.00 -0.87 1.12
N SER A 57 8.91 -1.41 1.66
CA SER A 57 7.95 -2.24 0.90
C SER A 57 7.35 -1.46 -0.27
N GLY A 58 6.86 -0.24 -0.04
CA GLY A 58 6.32 0.62 -1.10
C GLY A 58 7.37 1.02 -2.15
N PHE A 59 8.63 1.16 -1.76
CA PHE A 59 9.73 1.41 -2.69
C PHE A 59 10.01 0.20 -3.59
N LEU A 60 10.01 -1.02 -3.04
CA LEU A 60 10.17 -2.26 -3.81
C LEU A 60 9.04 -2.44 -4.82
N ASP A 61 7.81 -2.17 -4.43
CA ASP A 61 6.62 -2.18 -5.27
C ASP A 61 6.71 -1.16 -6.44
N MET A 62 7.20 0.04 -6.19
CA MET A 62 7.44 1.00 -7.27
C MET A 62 8.54 0.56 -8.25
N ILE A 63 9.57 -0.12 -7.74
CA ILE A 63 10.70 -0.60 -8.55
C ILE A 63 10.27 -1.78 -9.43
N ASP A 64 9.50 -2.75 -8.92
CA ASP A 64 9.12 -3.94 -9.69
C ASP A 64 8.34 -3.56 -10.94
N GLY A 65 7.34 -2.67 -10.82
CA GLY A 65 6.61 -2.14 -11.95
C GLY A 65 7.47 -1.32 -12.92
N ALA A 66 8.47 -0.58 -12.42
CA ALA A 66 9.41 0.14 -13.26
C ALA A 66 10.35 -0.80 -14.03
N VAL A 67 10.87 -1.84 -13.36
CA VAL A 67 11.72 -2.88 -13.98
C VAL A 67 10.95 -3.65 -15.05
N ALA A 68 9.69 -4.06 -14.75
CA ALA A 68 8.85 -4.75 -15.71
C ALA A 68 8.65 -3.93 -17.00
N ARG A 69 8.36 -2.64 -16.87
CA ARG A 69 8.20 -1.74 -18.02
C ARG A 69 9.50 -1.45 -18.75
N SER A 70 10.60 -1.22 -18.02
CA SER A 70 11.90 -0.86 -18.61
C SER A 70 12.54 -2.02 -19.38
N ASN A 71 12.30 -3.26 -18.97
CA ASN A 71 12.86 -4.47 -19.57
C ASN A 71 11.89 -5.15 -20.55
N ASN A 72 10.73 -4.53 -20.86
CA ASN A 72 9.66 -5.13 -21.68
C ASN A 72 9.24 -6.52 -21.18
N SER A 73 9.25 -6.73 -19.86
CA SER A 73 8.94 -8.01 -19.20
C SER A 73 7.59 -7.99 -18.47
N THR A 74 6.68 -7.12 -18.90
CA THR A 74 5.30 -7.07 -18.38
C THR A 74 4.54 -8.32 -18.81
N THR A 75 3.90 -9.00 -17.85
CA THR A 75 3.08 -10.21 -18.10
C THR A 75 1.75 -10.09 -17.35
N SER A 76 0.72 -10.79 -17.84
CA SER A 76 -0.58 -10.86 -17.14
C SER A 76 -0.43 -11.48 -15.75
N PHE A 77 0.43 -12.50 -15.61
CA PHE A 77 0.73 -13.13 -14.33
C PHE A 77 1.43 -12.15 -13.37
N GLY A 78 2.38 -11.33 -13.87
CA GLY A 78 3.03 -10.32 -13.05
C GLY A 78 2.05 -9.28 -12.51
N GLY A 79 1.13 -8.79 -13.33
CA GLY A 79 0.07 -7.87 -12.89
C GLY A 79 -0.90 -8.50 -11.89
N PHE A 80 -1.23 -9.79 -12.06
CA PHE A 80 -2.03 -10.54 -11.10
C PHE A 80 -1.30 -10.70 -9.76
N LEU A 81 -0.02 -11.11 -9.80
CA LEU A 81 0.81 -11.31 -8.61
C LEU A 81 0.96 -10.00 -7.82
N ASP A 82 1.31 -8.91 -8.49
CA ASP A 82 1.43 -7.56 -7.92
C ASP A 82 0.12 -7.14 -7.23
N SER A 83 -0.98 -7.22 -7.97
CA SER A 83 -2.30 -6.91 -7.42
C SER A 83 -2.65 -7.75 -6.20
N THR A 84 -2.31 -9.03 -6.19
CA THR A 84 -2.58 -9.94 -5.07
C THR A 84 -1.69 -9.63 -3.87
N ALA A 85 -0.38 -9.45 -4.10
CA ALA A 85 0.59 -9.07 -3.07
C ALA A 85 0.19 -7.78 -2.36
N ASP A 86 -0.34 -6.81 -3.10
CA ASP A 86 -0.89 -5.56 -2.58
C ASP A 86 -1.98 -5.78 -1.52
N ARG A 87 -2.93 -6.66 -1.80
CA ARG A 87 -4.06 -6.93 -0.86
C ARG A 87 -3.56 -7.65 0.38
N PHE A 88 -2.63 -8.60 0.23
CA PHE A 88 -2.01 -9.24 1.37
C PHE A 88 -1.19 -8.26 2.20
N SER A 89 -0.42 -7.36 1.57
CA SER A 89 0.34 -6.32 2.27
C SER A 89 -0.58 -5.40 3.07
N ASP A 90 -1.65 -4.87 2.46
CA ASP A 90 -2.64 -4.04 3.14
C ASP A 90 -3.24 -4.77 4.36
N ALA A 91 -3.58 -6.06 4.20
CA ALA A 91 -4.16 -6.87 5.26
C ALA A 91 -3.17 -7.09 6.41
N PHE A 92 -1.94 -7.52 6.11
CA PHE A 92 -0.91 -7.78 7.12
C PHE A 92 -0.59 -6.53 7.94
N LEU A 93 -0.43 -5.38 7.28
CA LEU A 93 -0.15 -4.12 7.95
C LEU A 93 -1.26 -3.74 8.95
N ILE A 94 -2.52 -3.81 8.54
CA ILE A 94 -3.65 -3.49 9.42
C ILE A 94 -3.74 -4.50 10.57
N ILE A 95 -3.54 -5.80 10.32
CA ILE A 95 -3.50 -6.84 11.34
C ILE A 95 -2.38 -6.56 12.35
N GLY A 96 -1.18 -6.22 11.88
CA GLY A 96 -0.05 -5.86 12.74
C GLY A 96 -0.35 -4.66 13.64
N ILE A 97 -1.01 -3.62 13.10
CA ILE A 97 -1.44 -2.43 13.83
C ILE A 97 -2.49 -2.77 14.91
N ILE A 98 -3.44 -3.68 14.61
CA ILE A 98 -4.42 -4.18 15.60
C ILE A 98 -3.68 -4.90 16.74
N TYR A 99 -2.82 -5.86 16.42
CA TYR A 99 -2.09 -6.65 17.41
C TYR A 99 -1.14 -5.81 18.26
N GLY A 100 -0.57 -4.75 17.70
CA GLY A 100 0.25 -3.77 18.42
C GLY A 100 -0.54 -2.87 19.38
N GLY A 101 -1.87 -2.99 19.42
CA GLY A 101 -2.73 -2.21 20.30
C GLY A 101 -2.93 -0.75 19.86
N PHE A 102 -2.52 -0.39 18.66
CA PHE A 102 -2.67 0.98 18.14
C PHE A 102 -4.09 1.34 17.75
N VAL A 103 -4.94 0.34 17.49
CA VAL A 103 -6.35 0.51 17.14
C VAL A 103 -7.15 -0.67 17.68
N SER A 104 -8.42 -0.44 18.03
CA SER A 104 -9.30 -1.54 18.41
C SER A 104 -9.61 -2.42 17.19
N TRP A 105 -9.88 -3.69 17.42
CA TRP A 105 -10.14 -4.67 16.37
C TRP A 105 -11.29 -4.25 15.44
N ILE A 106 -12.35 -3.61 15.97
CA ILE A 106 -13.48 -3.11 15.17
C ILE A 106 -13.03 -2.11 14.11
N PHE A 107 -12.28 -1.08 14.50
CA PHE A 107 -11.81 -0.07 13.54
C PHE A 107 -10.76 -0.64 12.59
N GLY A 108 -9.94 -1.56 13.05
CA GLY A 108 -8.99 -2.28 12.18
C GLY A 108 -9.72 -3.09 11.10
N ILE A 109 -10.76 -3.85 11.47
CA ILE A 109 -11.57 -4.61 10.50
C ILE A 109 -12.28 -3.67 9.52
N LEU A 110 -12.83 -2.55 9.98
CA LEU A 110 -13.47 -1.57 9.10
C LEU A 110 -12.46 -0.95 8.11
N ALA A 111 -11.24 -0.64 8.55
CA ALA A 111 -10.17 -0.15 7.68
C ALA A 111 -9.76 -1.19 6.63
N LEU A 112 -9.62 -2.44 7.04
CA LEU A 112 -9.33 -3.56 6.15
C LEU A 112 -10.44 -3.74 5.11
N HIS A 113 -11.70 -3.79 5.55
CA HIS A 113 -12.86 -3.90 4.67
C HIS A 113 -12.92 -2.73 3.67
N ALA A 114 -12.75 -1.49 4.12
CA ALA A 114 -12.73 -0.31 3.25
C ALA A 114 -11.60 -0.42 2.21
N SER A 115 -10.38 -0.80 2.62
CA SER A 115 -9.22 -0.95 1.74
C SER A 115 -9.43 -2.01 0.65
N LEU A 116 -9.98 -3.17 1.02
CA LEU A 116 -10.30 -4.25 0.08
C LEU A 116 -11.46 -3.86 -0.85
N SER A 117 -12.49 -3.19 -0.33
CA SER A 117 -13.65 -2.75 -1.11
C SER A 117 -13.27 -1.73 -2.18
N VAL A 118 -12.39 -0.75 -1.88
CA VAL A 118 -11.86 0.20 -2.87
C VAL A 118 -11.19 -0.54 -4.03
N SER A 119 -10.38 -1.55 -3.72
CA SER A 119 -9.66 -2.34 -4.71
C SER A 119 -10.61 -3.26 -5.50
N TYR A 120 -11.59 -3.87 -4.83
CA TYR A 120 -12.59 -4.75 -5.45
C TYR A 120 -13.49 -4.00 -6.44
N VAL A 121 -14.04 -2.85 -6.02
CA VAL A 121 -14.93 -2.05 -6.88
C VAL A 121 -14.20 -1.62 -8.14
N ARG A 122 -12.94 -1.22 -8.04
CA ARG A 122 -12.12 -0.88 -9.21
C ARG A 122 -11.95 -2.08 -10.14
N ALA A 123 -11.52 -3.22 -9.62
CA ALA A 123 -11.31 -4.43 -10.43
C ALA A 123 -12.63 -4.88 -11.09
N ARG A 124 -13.74 -4.79 -10.38
CA ARG A 124 -15.05 -5.14 -10.92
C ARG A 124 -15.51 -4.18 -12.02
N SER A 125 -15.31 -2.88 -11.85
CA SER A 125 -15.61 -1.88 -12.87
C SER A 125 -14.79 -2.10 -14.16
N GLU A 126 -13.52 -2.44 -14.03
CA GLU A 126 -12.64 -2.73 -15.18
C GLU A 126 -13.15 -3.95 -15.96
N VAL A 127 -13.68 -4.99 -15.29
CA VAL A 127 -14.27 -6.18 -15.93
C VAL A 127 -15.56 -5.81 -16.70
N GLU A 128 -16.37 -4.90 -16.17
CA GLU A 128 -17.60 -4.42 -16.85
C GLU A 128 -17.32 -3.35 -17.92
N GLY A 129 -16.05 -3.02 -18.17
CA GLY A 129 -15.66 -2.00 -19.14
C GLY A 129 -15.96 -0.56 -18.72
N ILE A 130 -16.25 -0.34 -17.43
CA ILE A 130 -16.53 0.98 -16.86
C ILE A 130 -15.22 1.61 -16.41
N ALA A 131 -14.89 2.78 -16.98
CA ALA A 131 -13.71 3.53 -16.54
C ALA A 131 -13.90 4.04 -15.11
N CYS A 132 -13.09 3.53 -14.17
CA CYS A 132 -13.15 3.86 -12.76
C CYS A 132 -11.83 4.51 -12.28
N GLU A 133 -11.51 5.68 -12.88
CA GLU A 133 -10.28 6.43 -12.55
C GLU A 133 -10.46 7.43 -11.39
N VAL A 134 -11.64 7.44 -10.78
CA VAL A 134 -11.98 8.31 -9.65
C VAL A 134 -11.67 7.64 -8.32
N GLY A 135 -11.35 8.44 -7.31
CA GLY A 135 -11.16 7.98 -5.93
C GLY A 135 -10.04 8.75 -5.22
N ILE A 136 -10.26 9.08 -3.95
CA ILE A 136 -9.32 9.87 -3.12
C ILE A 136 -8.38 8.94 -2.35
N ALA A 137 -8.84 7.74 -1.97
CA ALA A 137 -8.08 6.78 -1.17
C ALA A 137 -7.64 5.57 -1.99
N GLU A 138 -6.86 5.81 -3.05
CA GLU A 138 -6.15 4.73 -3.74
C GLU A 138 -5.08 4.12 -2.79
N ARG A 139 -4.44 3.02 -3.19
CA ARG A 139 -3.45 2.34 -2.35
C ARG A 139 -2.31 3.26 -1.93
N ALA A 140 -1.78 4.06 -2.84
CA ALA A 140 -0.67 4.96 -2.55
C ALA A 140 -1.03 6.00 -1.46
N GLU A 141 -2.25 6.53 -1.49
CA GLU A 141 -2.73 7.46 -0.46
C GLU A 141 -2.90 6.76 0.89
N ARG A 142 -3.49 5.54 0.93
CA ARG A 142 -3.63 4.77 2.17
C ARG A 142 -2.27 4.43 2.80
N MET A 143 -1.31 3.98 1.98
CA MET A 143 0.05 3.72 2.45
C MET A 143 0.72 4.98 2.99
N SER A 144 0.56 6.12 2.31
CA SER A 144 1.10 7.41 2.78
C SER A 144 0.49 7.84 4.11
N ILE A 145 -0.80 7.59 4.33
CA ILE A 145 -1.48 7.87 5.61
C ILE A 145 -0.91 6.98 6.72
N LEU A 146 -0.69 5.67 6.46
CA LEU A 146 -0.07 4.76 7.44
C LEU A 146 1.36 5.18 7.77
N ILE A 147 2.16 5.54 6.77
CA ILE A 147 3.52 6.04 6.96
C ILE A 147 3.51 7.30 7.82
N ALA A 148 2.65 8.27 7.50
CA ALA A 148 2.49 9.48 8.29
C ALA A 148 2.05 9.16 9.73
N GLY A 149 1.06 8.29 9.91
CA GLY A 149 0.59 7.83 11.22
C GLY A 149 1.69 7.18 12.05
N ALA A 150 2.57 6.37 11.41
CA ALA A 150 3.68 5.73 12.07
C ALA A 150 4.72 6.75 12.56
N PHE A 151 5.25 7.60 11.66
CA PHE A 151 6.30 8.55 12.03
C PHE A 151 5.80 9.66 12.96
N LEU A 152 4.62 10.21 12.71
CA LEU A 152 4.01 11.19 13.61
C LEU A 152 3.66 10.54 14.96
N GLY A 153 3.27 9.25 14.95
CA GLY A 153 3.02 8.49 16.15
C GLY A 153 4.27 8.31 17.02
N VAL A 154 5.44 8.18 16.40
CA VAL A 154 6.74 8.16 17.12
C VAL A 154 7.03 9.52 17.78
N LEU A 155 6.71 10.63 17.10
CA LEU A 155 7.06 11.97 17.56
C LEU A 155 6.06 12.53 18.58
N PHE A 156 4.77 12.28 18.39
CA PHE A 156 3.67 12.95 19.13
C PHE A 156 2.75 11.99 19.88
N GLY A 157 3.03 10.69 19.80
CA GLY A 157 2.26 9.66 20.52
C GLY A 157 1.40 8.76 19.61
N PRO A 158 1.13 7.53 20.07
CA PRO A 158 0.53 6.46 19.26
C PRO A 158 -0.90 6.76 18.78
N ASN A 159 -1.59 7.72 19.39
CA ASN A 159 -2.92 8.15 18.97
C ASN A 159 -2.98 8.64 17.53
N LEU A 160 -1.84 9.06 16.94
CA LEU A 160 -1.78 9.46 15.54
C LEU A 160 -1.87 8.28 14.58
N MET A 161 -1.42 7.10 14.98
CA MET A 161 -1.69 5.87 14.21
C MET A 161 -3.19 5.52 14.25
N TYR A 162 -3.85 5.69 15.41
CA TYR A 162 -5.30 5.54 15.52
C TYR A 162 -6.04 6.51 14.56
N ALA A 163 -5.65 7.80 14.59
CA ALA A 163 -6.23 8.81 13.69
C ALA A 163 -6.00 8.47 12.21
N ALA A 164 -4.84 7.94 11.84
CA ALA A 164 -4.55 7.48 10.48
C ALA A 164 -5.49 6.35 10.04
N ILE A 165 -5.77 5.38 10.91
CA ILE A 165 -6.73 4.30 10.63
C ILE A 165 -8.15 4.84 10.44
N ILE A 166 -8.62 5.76 11.30
CA ILE A 166 -9.94 6.41 11.14
C ILE A 166 -10.02 7.16 9.80
N LEU A 167 -8.96 7.88 9.44
CA LEU A 167 -8.90 8.59 8.16
C LEU A 167 -8.99 7.62 6.96
N ILE A 168 -8.32 6.47 7.03
CA ILE A 168 -8.42 5.42 5.99
C ILE A 168 -9.85 4.89 5.88
N ILE A 169 -10.55 4.68 6.98
CA ILE A 169 -11.95 4.22 6.98
C ILE A 169 -12.82 5.24 6.25
N ILE A 170 -12.76 6.51 6.66
CA ILE A 170 -13.59 7.58 6.10
C ILE A 170 -13.32 7.75 4.60
N LEU A 171 -12.06 7.94 4.23
CA LEU A 171 -11.68 8.16 2.84
C LEU A 171 -11.90 6.91 1.97
N GLY A 172 -11.72 5.72 2.54
CA GLY A 172 -11.95 4.46 1.85
C GLY A 172 -13.43 4.27 1.49
N TYR A 173 -14.33 4.37 2.45
CA TYR A 173 -15.77 4.26 2.15
C TYR A 173 -16.26 5.40 1.25
N PHE A 174 -15.78 6.61 1.44
CA PHE A 174 -16.09 7.71 0.54
C PHE A 174 -15.65 7.39 -0.90
N THR A 175 -14.47 6.81 -1.08
CA THR A 175 -13.97 6.38 -2.39
C THR A 175 -14.82 5.27 -3.01
N VAL A 176 -15.30 4.31 -2.21
CA VAL A 176 -16.22 3.27 -2.69
C VAL A 176 -17.53 3.88 -3.22
N ILE A 177 -18.06 4.89 -2.53
CA ILE A 177 -19.29 5.60 -2.97
C ILE A 177 -19.04 6.42 -4.24
N GLN A 178 -17.82 6.98 -4.41
CA GLN A 178 -17.46 7.73 -5.60
C GLN A 178 -17.33 6.86 -6.86
N ARG A 179 -17.07 5.59 -6.69
CA ARG A 179 -16.83 4.62 -7.76
C ARG A 179 -18.09 3.86 -8.14
#